data_c411eebbba86a044d7ffc90f3df9d519
#
_entry.id   c411eebbba86a044d7ffc90f3df9d519
#
_cell.length_a   1.000
_cell.length_b   1.000
_cell.length_c   1.000
_cell.angle_alpha   90.00
_cell.angle_beta   90.00
_cell.angle_gamma   90.00
#
_symmetry.space_group_name_H-M   'P 1'
#
loop_
_entity.id
_entity.type
_entity.pdbx_description
1 polymer ?
#
loop_
_entity_poly.entity_id
_entity_poly.type
_entity_poly.pdbx_seq_one_letter_code
_entity_poly.pdbx_strand_id
1 'polypeptide(L)'
;MIIRLKVDLKSSKIIGMTIGQVAKESCLAASAIRYYEQAGLLPKPNRIGGRRQYDPSILERLAVLERGKACGFSLADIRQLLYGFRAGAPPSERWRTLAVRKIAELDELTRKIAAMKELLQRPCACADLGECGRRILSKKRATG
;
A
#
# COMPACT_ATOMS: atom_id res chain seq x y z
N MET A 1 9.70 10.77 -7.02
CA MET A 1 10.59 10.24 -8.06
C MET A 1 9.71 9.73 -9.21
N ILE A 2 9.68 10.43 -10.32
CA ILE A 2 8.83 10.10 -11.47
C ILE A 2 9.57 9.04 -12.27
N ILE A 3 9.04 7.82 -12.31
CA ILE A 3 9.57 6.75 -13.17
C ILE A 3 9.19 7.13 -14.61
N ARG A 4 10.15 7.62 -15.39
CA ARG A 4 10.00 7.84 -16.82
C ARG A 4 10.10 6.48 -17.52
N LEU A 5 8.96 5.83 -17.73
CA LEU A 5 8.86 4.65 -18.59
C LEU A 5 8.95 5.13 -20.06
N LYS A 6 10.10 4.97 -20.70
CA LYS A 6 10.19 4.94 -22.16
C LYS A 6 9.73 3.53 -22.60
N VAL A 7 8.49 3.41 -23.01
CA VAL A 7 7.99 2.22 -23.67
C VAL A 7 8.15 2.42 -25.17
N ASP A 8 9.17 1.80 -25.76
CA ASP A 8 9.26 1.66 -27.22
C ASP A 8 8.29 0.55 -27.68
N LEU A 9 7.14 0.96 -28.18
CA LEU A 9 6.09 0.13 -28.74
C LEU A 9 6.35 -0.25 -30.22
N LYS A 10 7.52 -0.80 -30.54
CA LYS A 10 7.76 -1.38 -31.87
C LYS A 10 8.66 -2.61 -31.77
N SER A 11 8.06 -3.77 -31.53
CA SER A 11 8.43 -5.02 -32.19
C SER A 11 7.58 -6.19 -31.67
N SER A 12 6.81 -6.79 -32.54
CA SER A 12 6.00 -7.99 -32.29
C SER A 12 6.89 -9.22 -32.14
N LYS A 13 7.56 -9.33 -31.03
CA LYS A 13 8.09 -10.59 -30.51
C LYS A 13 8.01 -10.46 -29.01
N ILE A 14 7.05 -11.13 -28.39
CA ILE A 14 6.92 -11.16 -26.92
C ILE A 14 8.16 -11.91 -26.41
N ILE A 15 9.25 -11.17 -26.27
CA ILE A 15 10.44 -11.64 -25.55
C ILE A 15 10.10 -11.42 -24.08
N GLY A 16 9.78 -12.51 -23.38
CA GLY A 16 9.53 -12.45 -21.95
C GLY A 16 10.75 -11.88 -21.23
N MET A 17 10.51 -11.08 -20.20
CA MET A 17 11.56 -10.52 -19.36
C MET A 17 12.01 -11.51 -18.30
N THR A 18 13.30 -11.61 -18.07
CA THR A 18 13.84 -12.34 -16.91
C THR A 18 13.58 -11.56 -15.63
N ILE A 19 13.58 -12.25 -14.48
CA ILE A 19 13.42 -11.57 -13.18
C ILE A 19 14.47 -10.48 -12.94
N GLY A 20 15.69 -10.66 -13.43
CA GLY A 20 16.75 -9.65 -13.33
C GLY A 20 16.44 -8.39 -14.14
N GLN A 21 15.86 -8.54 -15.33
CA GLN A 21 15.42 -7.41 -16.15
C GLN A 21 14.24 -6.70 -15.49
N VAL A 22 13.24 -7.44 -15.00
CA VAL A 22 12.11 -6.86 -14.26
C VAL A 22 12.60 -6.09 -13.02
N ALA A 23 13.52 -6.66 -12.25
CA ALA A 23 14.11 -6.02 -11.07
C ALA A 23 14.82 -4.70 -11.42
N LYS A 24 15.60 -4.70 -12.50
CA LYS A 24 16.31 -3.52 -12.98
C LYS A 24 15.35 -2.42 -13.44
N GLU A 25 14.38 -2.77 -14.27
CA GLU A 25 13.44 -1.80 -14.84
C GLU A 25 12.45 -1.25 -13.81
N SER A 26 12.04 -2.08 -12.83
CA SER A 26 11.12 -1.66 -11.76
C SER A 26 11.81 -1.01 -10.57
N CYS A 27 13.14 -1.03 -10.51
CA CYS A 27 13.93 -0.62 -9.34
C CYS A 27 13.58 -1.39 -8.06
N LEU A 28 13.12 -2.64 -8.18
CA LEU A 28 12.75 -3.51 -7.07
C LEU A 28 13.73 -4.68 -6.94
N ALA A 29 13.92 -5.17 -5.73
CA ALA A 29 14.68 -6.40 -5.51
C ALA A 29 13.92 -7.61 -6.10
N ALA A 30 14.64 -8.57 -6.68
CA ALA A 30 14.05 -9.80 -7.21
C ALA A 30 13.27 -10.59 -6.14
N SER A 31 13.69 -10.51 -4.87
CA SER A 31 12.98 -11.10 -3.73
C SER A 31 11.59 -10.47 -3.52
N ALA A 32 11.48 -9.14 -3.66
CA ALA A 32 10.21 -8.44 -3.56
C ALA A 32 9.24 -8.87 -4.69
N ILE A 33 9.74 -9.00 -5.92
CA ILE A 33 8.94 -9.46 -7.06
C ILE A 33 8.40 -10.87 -6.80
N ARG A 34 9.25 -11.80 -6.31
CA ARG A 34 8.83 -13.15 -5.94
C ARG A 34 7.80 -13.16 -4.82
N TYR A 35 7.96 -12.28 -3.84
CA TYR A 35 7.01 -12.14 -2.76
C TYR A 35 5.62 -11.69 -3.28
N TYR A 36 5.58 -10.70 -4.17
CA TYR A 36 4.32 -10.25 -4.78
C TYR A 36 3.67 -11.31 -5.67
N GLU A 37 4.48 -12.11 -6.37
CA GLU A 37 4.02 -13.27 -7.13
C GLU A 37 3.36 -14.31 -6.20
N GLN A 38 4.04 -14.66 -5.09
CA GLN A 38 3.51 -15.61 -4.09
C GLN A 38 2.26 -15.08 -3.39
N ALA A 39 2.21 -13.78 -3.11
CA ALA A 39 1.05 -13.12 -2.52
C ALA A 39 -0.14 -12.98 -3.49
N GLY A 40 0.00 -13.42 -4.75
CA GLY A 40 -1.05 -13.35 -5.77
C GLY A 40 -1.36 -11.93 -6.25
N LEU A 41 -0.41 -11.01 -6.11
CA LEU A 41 -0.51 -9.64 -6.62
C LEU A 41 -0.03 -9.52 -8.06
N LEU A 42 0.81 -10.44 -8.49
CA LEU A 42 1.32 -10.53 -9.85
C LEU A 42 0.88 -11.82 -10.50
N PRO A 43 0.70 -11.85 -11.84
CA PRO A 43 0.45 -13.08 -12.56
C PRO A 43 1.66 -14.01 -12.45
N LYS A 44 1.40 -15.31 -12.49
CA LYS A 44 2.48 -16.31 -12.51
C LYS A 44 3.29 -16.17 -13.79
N PRO A 45 4.63 -16.16 -13.69
CA PRO A 45 5.48 -16.12 -14.87
C PRO A 45 5.36 -17.41 -15.70
N ASN A 46 5.52 -17.27 -16.99
CA ASN A 46 5.74 -18.42 -17.86
C ASN A 46 7.12 -19.05 -17.56
N ARG A 47 7.29 -20.32 -17.88
CA ARG A 47 8.59 -21.00 -17.80
C ARG A 47 9.03 -21.44 -19.19
N ILE A 48 10.17 -20.93 -19.62
CA ILE A 48 10.81 -21.30 -20.86
C ILE A 48 12.22 -21.83 -20.52
N GLY A 49 12.50 -23.09 -20.87
CA GLY A 49 13.77 -23.71 -20.50
C GLY A 49 14.04 -23.74 -19.00
N GLY A 50 13.00 -23.91 -18.16
CA GLY A 50 13.11 -23.90 -16.70
C GLY A 50 13.25 -22.51 -16.06
N ARG A 51 13.43 -21.44 -16.84
CA ARG A 51 13.60 -20.07 -16.37
C ARG A 51 12.29 -19.31 -16.40
N ARG A 52 12.06 -18.46 -15.37
CA ARG A 52 10.91 -17.54 -15.30
C ARG A 52 11.00 -16.49 -16.40
N GLN A 53 9.91 -16.32 -17.11
CA GLN A 53 9.71 -15.28 -18.13
C GLN A 53 8.44 -14.51 -17.81
N TYR A 54 8.55 -13.21 -17.66
CA TYR A 54 7.47 -12.29 -17.33
C TYR A 54 7.04 -11.53 -18.57
N ASP A 55 5.74 -11.36 -18.71
CA ASP A 55 5.20 -10.44 -19.72
C ASP A 55 5.64 -9.00 -19.38
N PRO A 56 6.03 -8.16 -20.35
CA PRO A 56 6.41 -6.76 -20.10
C PRO A 56 5.38 -5.93 -19.34
N SER A 57 4.09 -6.24 -19.45
CA SER A 57 3.01 -5.58 -18.68
C SER A 57 3.13 -5.76 -17.17
N ILE A 58 4.03 -6.63 -16.70
CA ILE A 58 4.35 -6.75 -15.26
C ILE A 58 4.87 -5.46 -14.68
N LEU A 59 5.60 -4.66 -15.47
CA LEU A 59 6.15 -3.38 -15.02
C LEU A 59 5.06 -2.38 -14.67
N GLU A 60 4.00 -2.33 -15.46
CA GLU A 60 2.83 -1.47 -15.21
C GLU A 60 2.12 -1.90 -13.91
N ARG A 61 1.97 -3.20 -13.70
CA ARG A 61 1.37 -3.74 -12.47
C ARG A 61 2.23 -3.44 -11.23
N LEU A 62 3.54 -3.57 -11.35
CA LEU A 62 4.48 -3.21 -10.28
C LEU A 62 4.42 -1.72 -9.96
N ALA A 63 4.33 -0.85 -10.97
CA ALA A 63 4.19 0.59 -10.77
C ALA A 63 2.90 0.94 -10.00
N VAL A 64 1.77 0.33 -10.34
CA VAL A 64 0.49 0.50 -9.62
C VAL A 64 0.59 -0.02 -8.19
N LEU A 65 1.24 -1.17 -7.99
CA LEU A 65 1.45 -1.78 -6.67
C LEU A 65 2.28 -0.86 -5.76
N GLU A 66 3.42 -0.37 -6.25
CA GLU A 66 4.30 0.53 -5.49
C GLU A 66 3.60 1.86 -5.19
N ARG A 67 2.80 2.40 -6.11
CA ARG A 67 1.98 3.58 -5.86
C ARG A 67 0.97 3.32 -4.75
N GLY A 68 0.29 2.19 -4.76
CA GLY A 68 -0.66 1.81 -3.71
C GLY A 68 0.00 1.72 -2.34
N LYS A 69 1.18 1.09 -2.26
CA LYS A 69 1.97 1.02 -1.02
C LYS A 69 2.37 2.40 -0.51
N ALA A 70 2.83 3.28 -1.39
CA ALA A 70 3.19 4.66 -1.02
C ALA A 70 2.00 5.45 -0.46
N CYS A 71 0.77 5.12 -0.87
CA CYS A 71 -0.46 5.68 -0.33
C CYS A 71 -0.97 4.97 0.94
N GLY A 72 -0.21 4.01 1.49
CA GLY A 72 -0.59 3.28 2.69
C GLY A 72 -1.68 2.23 2.48
N PHE A 73 -1.92 1.77 1.25
CA PHE A 73 -2.81 0.65 1.00
C PHE A 73 -2.18 -0.66 1.50
N SER A 74 -3.01 -1.51 2.10
CA SER A 74 -2.62 -2.87 2.43
C SER A 74 -2.47 -3.73 1.16
N LEU A 75 -1.81 -4.87 1.27
CA LEU A 75 -1.72 -5.82 0.16
C LEU A 75 -3.11 -6.32 -0.30
N ALA A 76 -4.06 -6.41 0.65
CA ALA A 76 -5.45 -6.76 0.34
C ALA A 76 -6.14 -5.67 -0.50
N ASP A 77 -5.94 -4.39 -0.16
CA ASP A 77 -6.44 -3.25 -0.95
C ASP A 77 -5.83 -3.23 -2.34
N ILE A 78 -4.52 -3.46 -2.45
CA ILE A 78 -3.82 -3.52 -3.74
C ILE A 78 -4.33 -4.70 -4.57
N ARG A 79 -4.56 -5.85 -3.96
CA ARG A 79 -5.17 -6.99 -4.64
C ARG A 79 -6.57 -6.66 -5.15
N GLN A 80 -7.37 -5.98 -4.34
CA GLN A 80 -8.69 -5.49 -4.77
C GLN A 80 -8.56 -4.51 -5.94
N LEU A 81 -7.61 -3.57 -5.89
CA LEU A 81 -7.35 -2.63 -6.98
C LEU A 81 -7.03 -3.33 -8.30
N LEU A 82 -6.21 -4.38 -8.24
CA LEU A 82 -5.77 -5.11 -9.44
C LEU A 82 -6.84 -6.07 -10.00
N TYR A 83 -7.62 -6.73 -9.12
CA TYR A 83 -8.46 -7.87 -9.48
C TYR A 83 -9.90 -7.82 -8.95
N GLY A 84 -10.19 -7.00 -7.94
CA GLY A 84 -11.41 -7.06 -7.15
C GLY A 84 -12.60 -6.29 -7.71
N PHE A 85 -12.50 -5.69 -8.89
CA PHE A 85 -13.57 -4.93 -9.51
C PHE A 85 -14.21 -5.69 -10.66
N ARG A 86 -15.45 -5.33 -11.02
CA ARG A 86 -16.15 -5.89 -12.17
C ARG A 86 -15.31 -5.76 -13.44
N ALA A 87 -15.47 -6.69 -14.35
CA ALA A 87 -14.81 -6.63 -15.65
C ALA A 87 -15.14 -5.29 -16.35
N GLY A 88 -14.11 -4.65 -16.89
CA GLY A 88 -14.25 -3.37 -17.59
C GLY A 88 -14.29 -2.11 -16.71
N ALA A 89 -14.30 -2.22 -15.37
CA ALA A 89 -14.16 -1.04 -14.52
C ALA A 89 -12.80 -0.35 -14.77
N PRO A 90 -12.78 0.94 -15.11
CA PRO A 90 -11.53 1.64 -15.40
C PRO A 90 -10.66 1.77 -14.15
N PRO A 91 -9.32 1.80 -14.29
CA PRO A 91 -8.40 1.95 -13.16
C PRO A 91 -8.68 3.19 -12.29
N SER A 92 -9.13 4.28 -12.89
CA SER A 92 -9.49 5.52 -12.19
C SER A 92 -10.68 5.35 -11.24
N GLU A 93 -11.68 4.58 -11.61
CA GLU A 93 -12.83 4.26 -10.75
C GLU A 93 -12.41 3.37 -9.57
N ARG A 94 -11.61 2.35 -9.85
CA ARG A 94 -11.04 1.43 -8.84
C ARG A 94 -10.23 2.20 -7.81
N TRP A 95 -9.34 3.05 -8.29
CA TRP A 95 -8.51 3.89 -7.43
C TRP A 95 -9.35 4.83 -6.57
N ARG A 96 -10.31 5.52 -7.17
CA ARG A 96 -11.18 6.47 -6.46
C ARG A 96 -11.94 5.79 -5.32
N THR A 97 -12.49 4.60 -5.56
CA THR A 97 -13.23 3.83 -4.54
C THR A 97 -12.36 3.51 -3.33
N LEU A 98 -11.13 3.07 -3.56
CA LEU A 98 -10.19 2.76 -2.48
C LEU A 98 -9.64 4.01 -1.80
N ALA A 99 -9.39 5.08 -2.57
CA ALA A 99 -8.85 6.34 -2.06
C ALA A 99 -9.82 7.01 -1.08
N VAL A 100 -11.11 7.06 -1.37
CA VAL A 100 -12.13 7.64 -0.46
C VAL A 100 -12.08 6.96 0.90
N ARG A 101 -12.05 5.63 0.94
CA ARG A 101 -11.94 4.87 2.19
C ARG A 101 -10.63 5.16 2.92
N LYS A 102 -9.51 5.18 2.20
CA LYS A 102 -8.20 5.43 2.80
C LYS A 102 -8.07 6.85 3.35
N ILE A 103 -8.61 7.83 2.66
CA ILE A 103 -8.64 9.22 3.15
C ILE A 103 -9.42 9.29 4.48
N ALA A 104 -10.60 8.67 4.55
CA ALA A 104 -11.37 8.63 5.80
C ALA A 104 -10.60 7.95 6.97
N GLU A 105 -9.88 6.85 6.69
CA GLU A 105 -9.01 6.20 7.69
C GLU A 105 -7.88 7.14 8.17
N LEU A 106 -7.26 7.88 7.24
CA LEU A 106 -6.19 8.82 7.56
C LEU A 106 -6.70 10.03 8.36
N ASP A 107 -7.89 10.54 8.04
CA ASP A 107 -8.53 11.63 8.78
C ASP A 107 -8.84 11.20 10.22
N GLU A 108 -9.34 9.97 10.40
CA GLU A 108 -9.57 9.42 11.74
C GLU A 108 -8.25 9.24 12.52
N LEU A 109 -7.21 8.73 11.88
CA LEU A 109 -5.90 8.60 12.49
C LEU A 109 -5.32 9.96 12.88
N THR A 110 -5.48 10.96 12.03
CA THR A 110 -5.05 12.34 12.29
C THR A 110 -5.76 12.92 13.52
N ARG A 111 -7.06 12.69 13.66
CA ARG A 111 -7.83 13.11 14.85
C ARG A 111 -7.33 12.41 16.12
N LYS A 112 -7.06 11.11 16.06
CA LYS A 112 -6.49 10.36 17.20
C LYS A 112 -5.11 10.88 17.59
N ILE A 113 -4.23 11.15 16.62
CA ILE A 113 -2.91 11.71 16.86
C ILE A 113 -3.03 13.10 17.53
N ALA A 114 -3.92 13.96 17.04
CA ALA A 114 -4.16 15.27 17.65
C ALA A 114 -4.62 15.16 19.10
N ALA A 115 -5.56 14.26 19.39
CA ALA A 115 -6.05 14.01 20.74
C ALA A 115 -4.94 13.49 21.68
N MET A 116 -4.09 12.59 21.18
CA MET A 116 -2.94 12.08 21.95
C MET A 116 -1.92 13.19 22.26
N LYS A 117 -1.63 14.03 21.27
CA LYS A 117 -0.74 15.20 21.47
C LYS A 117 -1.30 16.16 22.52
N GLU A 118 -2.59 16.44 22.46
CA GLU A 118 -3.25 17.30 23.44
C GLU A 118 -3.15 16.73 24.86
N LEU A 119 -3.36 15.42 25.03
CA LEU A 119 -3.19 14.76 26.33
C LEU A 119 -1.75 14.85 26.85
N LEU A 120 -0.76 14.70 26.00
CA LEU A 120 0.66 14.80 26.38
C LEU A 120 1.09 16.22 26.72
N GLN A 121 0.48 17.22 26.09
CA GLN A 121 0.77 18.63 26.34
C GLN A 121 0.13 19.16 27.63
N ARG A 122 -0.85 18.45 28.20
CA ARG A 122 -1.47 18.86 29.48
C ARG A 122 -0.54 18.54 30.63
N PRO A 123 -0.06 19.56 31.36
CA PRO A 123 0.80 19.33 32.51
C PRO A 123 0.05 18.53 33.58
N CYS A 124 0.67 17.49 34.08
CA CYS A 124 0.20 16.79 35.25
C CYS A 124 0.84 17.43 36.51
N ALA A 125 0.01 18.02 37.35
CA ALA A 125 0.45 18.62 38.61
C ALA A 125 0.19 17.70 39.83
N CYS A 126 0.13 16.39 39.60
CA CYS A 126 -0.12 15.39 40.63
C CYS A 126 1.17 15.09 41.40
N ALA A 127 1.11 15.03 42.73
CA ALA A 127 2.25 14.73 43.58
C ALA A 127 2.67 13.26 43.54
N ASP A 128 1.70 12.33 43.28
CA ASP A 128 1.93 10.91 43.20
C ASP A 128 0.96 10.22 42.22
N LEU A 129 1.23 8.96 41.92
CA LEU A 129 0.41 8.13 41.02
C LEU A 129 -1.02 7.89 41.54
N GLY A 130 -1.19 7.82 42.87
CA GLY A 130 -2.50 7.62 43.47
C GLY A 130 -3.40 8.84 43.26
N GLU A 131 -2.89 10.04 43.44
CA GLU A 131 -3.60 11.29 43.15
C GLU A 131 -3.96 11.35 41.63
N CYS A 132 -2.99 11.03 40.77
CA CYS A 132 -3.20 11.01 39.32
C CYS A 132 -4.32 10.03 38.94
N GLY A 133 -4.29 8.82 39.47
CA GLY A 133 -5.31 7.80 39.22
C GLY A 133 -6.70 8.22 39.68
N ARG A 134 -6.83 8.78 40.88
CA ARG A 134 -8.12 9.28 41.42
C ARG A 134 -8.70 10.38 40.53
N ARG A 135 -7.88 11.33 40.06
CA ARG A 135 -8.32 12.40 39.13
C ARG A 135 -8.84 11.86 37.80
N ILE A 136 -8.17 10.84 37.22
CA ILE A 136 -8.61 10.22 35.98
C ILE A 136 -9.94 9.48 36.18
N LEU A 137 -10.08 8.73 37.28
CA LEU A 137 -11.28 7.98 37.61
C LEU A 137 -12.49 8.89 37.85
N SER A 138 -12.29 10.02 38.56
CA SER A 138 -13.38 10.97 38.82
C SER A 138 -13.93 11.58 37.51
N LYS A 139 -13.05 11.92 36.55
CA LYS A 139 -13.47 12.41 35.24
C LYS A 139 -14.26 11.40 34.43
N LYS A 140 -13.87 10.12 34.46
CA LYS A 140 -14.61 9.06 33.75
C LYS A 140 -16.03 8.88 34.30
N ARG A 141 -16.24 9.06 35.59
CA ARG A 141 -17.57 8.97 36.23
C ARG A 141 -18.48 10.15 35.92
N ALA A 142 -17.90 11.32 35.59
CA ALA A 142 -18.68 12.52 35.27
C ALA A 142 -19.10 12.58 33.78
N THR A 143 -18.55 11.73 32.92
CA THR A 143 -18.82 11.68 31.46
C THR A 143 -19.61 10.43 31.02
N GLY A 144 -19.98 9.54 31.90
CA GLY A 144 -20.85 8.38 31.70
C GLY A 144 -22.20 8.57 32.33
#